data_82f0b4a35b6c0b672730b6bdca7872b1
#
_entry.id   82f0b4a35b6c0b672730b6bdca7872b1
#
_cell.length_a   1.000
_cell.length_b   1.000
_cell.length_c   1.000
_cell.angle_alpha   90.00
_cell.angle_beta   90.00
_cell.angle_gamma   90.00
#
_symmetry.space_group_name_H-M   'P 1'
#
loop_
_entity.id
_entity.type
_entity.pdbx_description
1 polymer ?
#
loop_
_entity_poly.entity_id
_entity_poly.type
_entity_poly.pdbx_seq_one_letter_code
_entity_poly.pdbx_strand_id
1 'polypeptide(L)'
;MGYRDIYKESNEQAEERFSLVMERIAEIAEETDVPEKFDDYFKKTAAFLLQLKNVSEKAEKDTLKDASLTECEKQNAGFYDDIKAENYGKSYGNPTYAVEKLGEEYGQILSALYAECRKRITDVYAAKKMNVTITAELFVEIYNYFEDKEGIDKTAIEQAIYWYFHDYSEIFIEDSVRELVDSEEDFLYQIVMNSDLNDLRYLYQYGQHIGKNETGIAAFLNGMSDEEIQAMADTYTEGYRIGFAATGKDLSKKTTAQVRYPIGFERMVRAAVKNLEKLNLKVTMRACSSAANKQYDYDHKEDKALYYDKAYVERRLEVMKTSFEEMKKLANGQAGPAVIEVFGEIPFSPETKKEILKLDEKQQQLSVYDMSMSGQITNQYIIGEERSFTIIAYPV
;
A
#
# COMPACT_ATOMS: atom_id res chain seq x y z
N MET A 1 9.42 21.22 -1.29
CA MET A 1 8.57 20.51 -0.32
C MET A 1 8.66 19.05 -0.72
N GLY A 2 8.73 18.13 0.18
CA GLY A 2 8.80 16.71 -0.10
C GLY A 2 7.78 15.95 0.75
N TYR A 3 7.64 14.64 0.57
CA TYR A 3 6.64 13.81 1.27
C TYR A 3 6.66 14.01 2.79
N ARG A 4 7.83 14.18 3.41
CA ARG A 4 7.95 14.43 4.85
C ARG A 4 7.32 15.75 5.29
N ASP A 5 7.38 16.78 4.45
CA ASP A 5 6.76 18.07 4.73
C ASP A 5 5.24 17.98 4.59
N ILE A 6 4.76 17.18 3.61
CA ILE A 6 3.32 16.92 3.40
C ILE A 6 2.69 16.29 4.63
N TYR A 7 3.32 15.26 5.19
CA TYR A 7 2.78 14.51 6.35
C TYR A 7 3.17 15.11 7.71
N LYS A 8 3.93 16.20 7.75
CA LYS A 8 4.46 16.76 9.01
C LYS A 8 3.37 17.11 10.00
N GLU A 9 2.36 17.86 9.58
CA GLU A 9 1.29 18.32 10.47
C GLU A 9 0.47 17.14 11.02
N SER A 10 0.07 16.20 10.17
CA SER A 10 -0.66 15.00 10.60
C SER A 10 0.16 14.12 11.54
N ASN A 11 1.48 14.02 11.29
CA ASN A 11 2.38 13.27 12.15
C ASN A 11 2.57 13.94 13.52
N GLU A 12 2.66 15.28 13.57
CA GLU A 12 2.72 16.04 14.82
C GLU A 12 1.42 15.86 15.64
N GLN A 13 0.27 15.84 14.98
CA GLN A 13 -1.03 15.57 15.62
C GLN A 13 -1.14 14.12 16.12
N ALA A 14 -0.49 13.18 15.46
CA ALA A 14 -0.48 11.76 15.84
C ALA A 14 0.50 11.43 16.96
N GLU A 15 1.50 12.27 17.26
CA GLU A 15 2.68 11.92 18.08
C GLU A 15 2.33 11.40 19.46
N GLU A 16 1.51 12.13 20.21
CA GLU A 16 1.07 11.72 21.57
C GLU A 16 0.21 10.46 21.52
N ARG A 17 -0.76 10.39 20.59
CA ARG A 17 -1.62 9.21 20.37
C ARG A 17 -0.80 7.98 20.02
N PHE A 18 0.17 8.14 19.12
CA PHE A 18 1.08 7.05 18.70
C PHE A 18 1.90 6.53 19.89
N SER A 19 2.47 7.43 20.71
CA SER A 19 3.22 7.01 21.90
C SER A 19 2.35 6.21 22.86
N LEU A 20 1.17 6.73 23.21
CA LEU A 20 0.26 6.09 24.16
C LEU A 20 -0.28 4.74 23.65
N VAL A 21 -0.69 4.67 22.39
CA VAL A 21 -1.22 3.41 21.84
C VAL A 21 -0.13 2.34 21.73
N MET A 22 1.11 2.72 21.40
CA MET A 22 2.23 1.77 21.34
C MET A 22 2.72 1.32 22.72
N GLU A 23 2.56 2.16 23.77
CA GLU A 23 2.77 1.74 25.15
C GLU A 23 1.73 0.69 25.56
N ARG A 24 0.44 0.93 25.27
CA ARG A 24 -0.61 -0.06 25.53
C ARG A 24 -0.41 -1.37 24.76
N ILE A 25 0.02 -1.31 23.50
CA ILE A 25 0.33 -2.50 22.71
C ILE A 25 1.51 -3.29 23.30
N ALA A 26 2.50 -2.62 23.89
CA ALA A 26 3.59 -3.29 24.58
C ALA A 26 3.11 -4.06 25.83
N GLU A 27 2.13 -3.52 26.56
CA GLU A 27 1.48 -4.22 27.67
C GLU A 27 0.70 -5.45 27.16
N ILE A 28 -0.13 -5.28 26.12
CA ILE A 28 -0.91 -6.36 25.48
C ILE A 28 0.00 -7.54 25.03
N ALA A 29 1.21 -7.25 24.59
CA ALA A 29 2.15 -8.30 24.19
C ALA A 29 2.57 -9.23 25.34
N GLU A 30 2.44 -8.79 26.60
CA GLU A 30 2.91 -9.51 27.79
C GLU A 30 1.75 -10.02 28.67
N GLU A 31 0.60 -9.34 28.66
CA GLU A 31 -0.54 -9.69 29.51
C GLU A 31 -1.37 -10.88 28.99
N THR A 32 -2.24 -11.43 29.85
CA THR A 32 -3.09 -12.61 29.57
C THR A 32 -4.54 -12.37 30.00
N ASP A 33 -5.05 -11.16 29.76
CA ASP A 33 -6.35 -10.72 30.29
C ASP A 33 -7.54 -11.09 29.40
N VAL A 34 -7.25 -11.67 28.21
CA VAL A 34 -8.26 -12.20 27.28
C VAL A 34 -8.44 -13.71 27.46
N PRO A 35 -9.57 -14.32 26.99
CA PRO A 35 -9.71 -15.76 27.00
C PRO A 35 -8.58 -16.48 26.25
N GLU A 36 -8.08 -17.59 26.82
CA GLU A 36 -6.89 -18.34 26.38
C GLU A 36 -6.82 -18.57 24.86
N LYS A 37 -7.95 -18.85 24.21
CA LYS A 37 -7.98 -19.11 22.76
C LYS A 37 -7.61 -17.91 21.90
N PHE A 38 -7.68 -16.67 22.43
CA PHE A 38 -7.37 -15.44 21.71
C PHE A 38 -5.99 -14.87 22.07
N ASP A 39 -5.38 -15.34 23.14
CA ASP A 39 -4.12 -14.82 23.68
C ASP A 39 -2.99 -14.82 22.64
N ASP A 40 -2.77 -15.95 21.95
CA ASP A 40 -1.73 -16.05 20.91
C ASP A 40 -1.96 -15.08 19.73
N TYR A 41 -3.22 -14.87 19.34
CA TYR A 41 -3.58 -13.92 18.28
C TYR A 41 -3.19 -12.48 18.66
N PHE A 42 -3.62 -12.03 19.84
CA PHE A 42 -3.35 -10.66 20.27
C PHE A 42 -1.87 -10.41 20.51
N LYS A 43 -1.15 -11.34 21.13
CA LYS A 43 0.31 -11.24 21.32
C LYS A 43 1.08 -11.17 20.00
N LYS A 44 0.74 -12.00 19.02
CA LYS A 44 1.38 -11.96 17.69
C LYS A 44 1.09 -10.68 16.95
N THR A 45 -0.15 -10.20 17.01
CA THR A 45 -0.53 -8.94 16.35
C THR A 45 0.12 -7.74 17.05
N ALA A 46 0.16 -7.73 18.39
CA ALA A 46 0.89 -6.72 19.16
C ALA A 46 2.39 -6.70 18.82
N ALA A 47 3.04 -7.87 18.79
CA ALA A 47 4.44 -7.98 18.39
C ALA A 47 4.68 -7.46 16.97
N PHE A 48 3.77 -7.70 16.04
CA PHE A 48 3.83 -7.16 14.68
C PHE A 48 3.72 -5.61 14.69
N LEU A 49 2.78 -5.03 15.43
CA LEU A 49 2.63 -3.58 15.54
C LEU A 49 3.85 -2.92 16.20
N LEU A 50 4.49 -3.58 17.17
CA LEU A 50 5.75 -3.11 17.76
C LEU A 50 6.92 -3.15 16.78
N GLN A 51 6.92 -4.08 15.81
CA GLN A 51 7.90 -4.03 14.71
C GLN A 51 7.65 -2.81 13.81
N LEU A 52 6.39 -2.46 13.51
CA LEU A 52 6.07 -1.23 12.77
C LEU A 52 6.54 0.01 13.52
N LYS A 53 6.33 0.09 14.85
CA LYS A 53 6.86 1.17 15.69
C LYS A 53 8.37 1.34 15.51
N ASN A 54 9.13 0.25 15.62
CA ASN A 54 10.60 0.27 15.48
C ASN A 54 11.05 0.80 14.11
N VAL A 55 10.32 0.47 13.04
CA VAL A 55 10.62 0.97 11.69
C VAL A 55 10.24 2.43 11.56
N SER A 56 9.10 2.85 12.08
CA SER A 56 8.66 4.25 12.10
C SER A 56 9.71 5.15 12.77
N GLU A 57 10.20 4.76 13.96
CA GLU A 57 11.23 5.50 14.67
C GLU A 57 12.55 5.63 13.90
N LYS A 58 12.94 4.57 13.16
CA LYS A 58 14.13 4.59 12.30
C LYS A 58 13.92 5.46 11.07
N ALA A 59 12.72 5.41 10.46
CA ALA A 59 12.35 6.23 9.31
C ALA A 59 12.38 7.73 9.66
N GLU A 60 11.88 8.11 10.82
CA GLU A 60 11.90 9.49 11.30
C GLU A 60 13.32 10.01 11.54
N LYS A 61 14.19 9.17 12.10
CA LYS A 61 15.60 9.49 12.35
C LYS A 61 16.47 9.38 11.09
N ASP A 62 15.91 9.02 9.95
CA ASP A 62 16.60 8.75 8.68
C ASP A 62 17.72 7.68 8.81
N THR A 63 17.54 6.70 9.71
CA THR A 63 18.51 5.66 10.02
C THR A 63 18.22 4.31 9.35
N LEU A 64 17.15 4.19 8.59
CA LEU A 64 16.86 2.96 7.84
C LEU A 64 17.97 2.58 6.86
N LYS A 65 18.59 3.57 6.23
CA LYS A 65 19.70 3.42 5.29
C LYS A 65 21.01 2.93 5.93
N ASP A 66 21.13 3.02 7.25
CA ASP A 66 22.35 2.61 7.98
C ASP A 66 22.38 1.10 8.25
N ALA A 67 21.23 0.41 8.08
CA ALA A 67 21.12 -1.03 8.27
C ALA A 67 21.96 -1.80 7.23
N SER A 68 22.60 -2.89 7.64
CA SER A 68 23.26 -3.83 6.73
C SER A 68 22.22 -4.56 5.86
N LEU A 69 22.66 -5.15 4.73
CA LEU A 69 21.77 -5.94 3.87
C LEU A 69 21.08 -7.06 4.65
N THR A 70 21.83 -7.78 5.50
CA THR A 70 21.27 -8.87 6.33
C THR A 70 20.22 -8.37 7.32
N GLU A 71 20.39 -7.17 7.88
CA GLU A 71 19.37 -6.56 8.75
C GLU A 71 18.12 -6.16 7.96
N CYS A 72 18.28 -5.61 6.74
CA CYS A 72 17.17 -5.32 5.84
C CYS A 72 16.39 -6.58 5.48
N GLU A 73 17.09 -7.66 5.08
CA GLU A 73 16.50 -8.96 4.78
C GLU A 73 15.73 -9.53 5.97
N LYS A 74 16.33 -9.51 7.15
CA LYS A 74 15.71 -9.99 8.38
C LYS A 74 14.45 -9.18 8.74
N GLN A 75 14.51 -7.86 8.60
CA GLN A 75 13.35 -6.99 8.86
C GLN A 75 12.23 -7.26 7.88
N ASN A 76 12.54 -7.41 6.57
CA ASN A 76 11.56 -7.75 5.55
C ASN A 76 10.94 -9.13 5.79
N ALA A 77 11.75 -10.13 6.13
CA ALA A 77 11.29 -11.45 6.55
C ALA A 77 10.35 -11.37 7.75
N GLY A 78 10.68 -10.58 8.77
CA GLY A 78 9.82 -10.35 9.94
C GLY A 78 8.42 -9.83 9.58
N PHE A 79 8.28 -9.10 8.47
CA PHE A 79 6.98 -8.61 8.01
C PHE A 79 6.24 -9.59 7.08
N TYR A 80 6.93 -10.45 6.36
CA TYR A 80 6.30 -11.19 5.26
C TYR A 80 6.35 -12.71 5.39
N ASP A 81 7.24 -13.29 6.23
CA ASP A 81 7.44 -14.74 6.28
C ASP A 81 6.21 -15.51 6.74
N ASP A 82 5.38 -14.94 7.61
CA ASP A 82 4.18 -15.59 8.11
C ASP A 82 3.11 -15.81 7.03
N ILE A 83 3.04 -14.92 6.03
CA ILE A 83 2.09 -15.06 4.92
C ILE A 83 2.64 -15.78 3.70
N LYS A 84 3.96 -16.05 3.62
CA LYS A 84 4.52 -16.87 2.52
C LYS A 84 3.85 -18.23 2.45
N ALA A 85 3.75 -18.78 1.24
CA ALA A 85 3.00 -20.01 0.98
C ALA A 85 3.35 -21.17 1.94
N GLU A 86 4.64 -21.33 2.27
CA GLU A 86 5.14 -22.35 3.18
C GLU A 86 4.70 -22.19 4.64
N ASN A 87 4.41 -20.98 5.08
CA ASN A 87 4.05 -20.64 6.46
C ASN A 87 2.56 -20.27 6.61
N TYR A 88 1.89 -19.95 5.50
CA TYR A 88 0.54 -19.43 5.47
C TYR A 88 -0.50 -20.31 6.19
N GLY A 89 -0.29 -21.60 6.18
CA GLY A 89 -1.15 -22.55 6.89
C GLY A 89 -1.23 -22.33 8.41
N LYS A 90 -0.35 -21.51 8.99
CA LYS A 90 -0.31 -21.19 10.43
C LYS A 90 -0.34 -19.69 10.71
N SER A 91 -0.64 -18.88 9.73
CA SER A 91 -0.78 -17.41 9.86
C SER A 91 -2.21 -17.05 10.21
N TYR A 92 -2.40 -16.06 11.08
CA TYR A 92 -3.70 -15.42 11.31
C TYR A 92 -4.21 -14.61 10.12
N GLY A 93 -3.34 -14.31 9.16
CA GLY A 93 -3.74 -13.82 7.84
C GLY A 93 -4.38 -14.89 6.95
N ASN A 94 -4.44 -16.16 7.39
CA ASN A 94 -5.19 -17.22 6.71
C ASN A 94 -6.56 -17.39 7.37
N PRO A 95 -7.67 -17.01 6.73
CA PRO A 95 -9.00 -17.07 7.33
C PRO A 95 -9.38 -18.47 7.83
N THR A 96 -8.96 -19.54 7.15
CA THR A 96 -9.21 -20.91 7.59
C THR A 96 -8.51 -21.22 8.92
N TYR A 97 -7.23 -20.85 9.04
CA TYR A 97 -6.48 -21.02 10.29
C TYR A 97 -7.06 -20.16 11.41
N ALA A 98 -7.39 -18.90 11.10
CA ALA A 98 -7.99 -18.00 12.09
C ALA A 98 -9.33 -18.53 12.61
N VAL A 99 -10.21 -19.04 11.73
CA VAL A 99 -11.48 -19.66 12.15
C VAL A 99 -11.25 -20.94 12.95
N GLU A 100 -10.29 -21.78 12.56
CA GLU A 100 -9.93 -23.00 13.33
C GLU A 100 -9.49 -22.66 14.77
N LYS A 101 -8.69 -21.61 14.95
CA LYS A 101 -8.12 -21.23 16.26
C LYS A 101 -9.06 -20.37 17.10
N LEU A 102 -9.74 -19.40 16.47
CA LEU A 102 -10.50 -18.36 17.16
C LEU A 102 -12.02 -18.61 17.14
N GLY A 103 -12.45 -19.62 16.36
CA GLY A 103 -13.86 -19.99 16.19
C GLY A 103 -14.54 -19.24 15.04
N GLU A 104 -15.67 -19.77 14.57
CA GLU A 104 -16.43 -19.24 13.43
C GLU A 104 -16.95 -17.81 13.67
N GLU A 105 -17.18 -17.45 14.92
CA GLU A 105 -17.76 -16.16 15.31
C GLU A 105 -16.79 -14.97 15.12
N TYR A 106 -15.51 -15.19 15.44
CA TYR A 106 -14.50 -14.11 15.48
C TYR A 106 -13.37 -14.30 14.47
N GLY A 107 -13.13 -15.53 14.00
CA GLY A 107 -11.95 -15.84 13.21
C GLY A 107 -11.85 -15.04 11.91
N GLN A 108 -12.96 -14.85 11.19
CA GLN A 108 -12.98 -14.04 9.96
C GLN A 108 -12.67 -12.57 10.24
N ILE A 109 -13.28 -12.00 11.27
CA ILE A 109 -13.12 -10.58 11.66
C ILE A 109 -11.69 -10.32 12.10
N LEU A 110 -11.15 -11.18 12.95
CA LEU A 110 -9.78 -11.04 13.46
C LEU A 110 -8.72 -11.29 12.37
N SER A 111 -9.00 -12.18 11.40
CA SER A 111 -8.14 -12.34 10.22
C SER A 111 -8.12 -11.07 9.36
N ALA A 112 -9.26 -10.43 9.15
CA ALA A 112 -9.35 -9.16 8.43
C ALA A 112 -8.64 -8.02 9.19
N LEU A 113 -8.77 -7.96 10.53
CA LEU A 113 -8.03 -7.00 11.35
C LEU A 113 -6.51 -7.21 11.25
N TYR A 114 -6.06 -8.47 11.29
CA TYR A 114 -4.64 -8.79 11.08
C TYR A 114 -4.15 -8.31 9.72
N ALA A 115 -4.94 -8.52 8.66
CA ALA A 115 -4.63 -8.03 7.32
C ALA A 115 -4.62 -6.49 7.26
N GLU A 116 -5.53 -5.80 7.97
CA GLU A 116 -5.55 -4.33 8.03
C GLU A 116 -4.29 -3.77 8.72
N CYS A 117 -3.86 -4.36 9.82
CA CYS A 117 -2.60 -4.00 10.48
C CYS A 117 -1.40 -4.15 9.52
N ARG A 118 -1.39 -5.18 8.68
CA ARG A 118 -0.30 -5.43 7.72
C ARG A 118 -0.24 -4.39 6.59
N LYS A 119 -1.34 -3.77 6.22
CA LYS A 119 -1.35 -2.67 5.23
C LYS A 119 -0.51 -1.48 5.68
N ARG A 120 -0.25 -1.34 6.98
CA ARG A 120 0.55 -0.24 7.54
C ARG A 120 2.06 -0.40 7.34
N ILE A 121 2.53 -1.54 6.79
CA ILE A 121 3.97 -1.75 6.55
C ILE A 121 4.54 -0.65 5.64
N THR A 122 3.90 -0.35 4.52
CA THR A 122 4.37 0.70 3.60
C THR A 122 4.27 2.09 4.21
N ASP A 123 3.26 2.34 5.05
CA ASP A 123 3.03 3.64 5.68
C ASP A 123 4.17 4.04 6.63
N VAL A 124 4.76 3.09 7.37
CA VAL A 124 5.89 3.41 8.27
C VAL A 124 7.15 3.84 7.49
N TYR A 125 7.37 3.32 6.29
CA TYR A 125 8.48 3.74 5.44
C TYR A 125 8.23 5.11 4.79
N ALA A 126 6.98 5.36 4.39
CA ALA A 126 6.55 6.61 3.79
C ALA A 126 6.27 7.74 4.82
N ALA A 127 6.62 7.54 6.09
CA ALA A 127 6.41 8.49 7.18
C ALA A 127 4.95 8.91 7.39
N LYS A 128 3.99 8.01 7.17
CA LYS A 128 2.55 8.22 7.39
C LYS A 128 2.14 7.72 8.79
N LYS A 129 2.65 8.39 9.84
CA LYS A 129 2.43 8.00 11.25
C LYS A 129 0.96 7.95 11.63
N MET A 130 0.15 8.89 11.14
CA MET A 130 -1.29 8.94 11.43
C MET A 130 -1.98 7.63 11.04
N ASN A 131 -1.68 7.08 9.84
CA ASN A 131 -2.28 5.85 9.35
C ASN A 131 -1.99 4.66 10.27
N VAL A 132 -0.76 4.60 10.78
CA VAL A 132 -0.34 3.56 11.73
C VAL A 132 -1.03 3.73 13.07
N THR A 133 -1.12 4.98 13.55
CA THR A 133 -1.74 5.32 14.84
C THR A 133 -3.19 4.87 14.90
N ILE A 134 -4.00 5.30 13.92
CA ILE A 134 -5.44 4.97 13.92
C ILE A 134 -5.69 3.46 13.79
N THR A 135 -4.84 2.73 13.05
CA THR A 135 -4.94 1.27 12.96
C THR A 135 -4.52 0.57 14.25
N ALA A 136 -3.51 1.10 14.93
CA ALA A 136 -3.09 0.61 16.24
C ALA A 136 -4.17 0.86 17.32
N GLU A 137 -4.83 2.01 17.27
CA GLU A 137 -5.97 2.34 18.15
C GLU A 137 -7.15 1.38 17.91
N LEU A 138 -7.48 1.08 16.65
CA LEU A 138 -8.50 0.05 16.34
C LEU A 138 -8.13 -1.32 16.93
N PHE A 139 -6.87 -1.72 16.84
CA PHE A 139 -6.41 -2.98 17.44
C PHE A 139 -6.61 -2.98 18.96
N VAL A 140 -6.23 -1.91 19.65
CA VAL A 140 -6.40 -1.77 21.12
C VAL A 140 -7.88 -1.73 21.49
N GLU A 141 -8.71 -1.00 20.73
CA GLU A 141 -10.16 -0.96 20.97
C GLU A 141 -10.78 -2.35 20.87
N ILE A 142 -10.43 -3.12 19.84
CA ILE A 142 -10.94 -4.48 19.69
C ILE A 142 -10.41 -5.38 20.81
N TYR A 143 -9.13 -5.27 21.21
CA TYR A 143 -8.59 -6.03 22.32
C TYR A 143 -9.40 -5.79 23.60
N ASN A 144 -9.77 -4.56 23.92
CA ASN A 144 -10.53 -4.20 25.14
C ASN A 144 -11.90 -4.91 25.19
N TYR A 145 -12.55 -5.18 24.04
CA TYR A 145 -13.79 -5.97 24.03
C TYR A 145 -13.57 -7.45 24.41
N PHE A 146 -12.34 -7.95 24.29
CA PHE A 146 -11.99 -9.32 24.69
C PHE A 146 -11.55 -9.42 26.16
N GLU A 147 -11.17 -8.30 26.80
CA GLU A 147 -10.89 -8.25 28.26
C GLU A 147 -12.17 -8.39 29.10
N ASP A 148 -13.35 -8.15 28.52
CA ASP A 148 -14.62 -8.24 29.25
C ASP A 148 -14.94 -9.69 29.59
N LYS A 149 -14.89 -10.00 30.90
CA LYS A 149 -15.16 -11.33 31.42
C LYS A 149 -16.64 -11.69 31.43
N GLU A 150 -17.56 -10.71 31.26
CA GLU A 150 -18.99 -10.93 31.21
C GLU A 150 -19.48 -11.46 29.85
N GLY A 151 -18.68 -11.28 28.82
CA GLY A 151 -18.91 -11.81 27.48
C GLY A 151 -18.38 -10.89 26.39
N ILE A 152 -17.89 -11.46 25.31
CA ILE A 152 -17.34 -10.71 24.18
C ILE A 152 -18.51 -10.21 23.31
N ASP A 153 -18.63 -8.90 23.15
CA ASP A 153 -19.65 -8.30 22.29
C ASP A 153 -19.20 -8.22 20.83
N LYS A 154 -19.59 -9.22 20.05
CA LYS A 154 -19.32 -9.24 18.61
C LYS A 154 -19.85 -8.02 17.87
N THR A 155 -21.04 -7.53 18.26
CA THR A 155 -21.65 -6.37 17.60
C THR A 155 -20.81 -5.11 17.84
N ALA A 156 -20.27 -4.92 19.05
CA ALA A 156 -19.36 -3.81 19.34
C ALA A 156 -18.08 -3.88 18.50
N ILE A 157 -17.51 -5.08 18.33
CA ILE A 157 -16.33 -5.29 17.46
C ILE A 157 -16.62 -4.94 16.00
N GLU A 158 -17.75 -5.40 15.46
CA GLU A 158 -18.18 -5.09 14.10
C GLU A 158 -18.41 -3.57 13.93
N GLN A 159 -18.98 -2.90 14.95
CA GLN A 159 -19.18 -1.46 14.95
C GLN A 159 -17.85 -0.69 15.04
N ALA A 160 -16.88 -1.13 15.83
CA ALA A 160 -15.57 -0.49 15.89
C ALA A 160 -14.87 -0.50 14.52
N ILE A 161 -14.90 -1.65 13.81
CA ILE A 161 -14.37 -1.76 12.45
C ILE A 161 -15.15 -0.85 11.49
N TYR A 162 -16.48 -0.86 11.56
CA TYR A 162 -17.33 -0.03 10.71
C TYR A 162 -16.99 1.46 10.87
N TRP A 163 -16.93 1.96 12.10
CA TRP A 163 -16.64 3.37 12.38
C TRP A 163 -15.19 3.74 12.03
N TYR A 164 -14.23 2.86 12.25
CA TYR A 164 -12.85 3.08 11.80
C TYR A 164 -12.78 3.43 10.32
N PHE A 165 -13.41 2.64 9.46
CA PHE A 165 -13.40 2.90 8.02
C PHE A 165 -14.25 4.12 7.63
N HIS A 166 -15.34 4.40 8.34
CA HIS A 166 -16.18 5.57 8.08
C HIS A 166 -15.51 6.88 8.54
N ASP A 167 -14.92 6.91 9.72
CA ASP A 167 -14.36 8.13 10.31
C ASP A 167 -13.01 8.49 9.69
N TYR A 168 -12.19 7.50 9.35
CA TYR A 168 -10.85 7.71 8.81
C TYR A 168 -10.72 7.51 7.29
N SER A 169 -11.81 7.26 6.58
CA SER A 169 -11.78 7.10 5.11
C SER A 169 -11.19 8.32 4.40
N GLU A 170 -11.40 9.52 4.94
CA GLU A 170 -10.89 10.78 4.40
C GLU A 170 -9.35 10.74 4.26
N ILE A 171 -8.64 10.32 5.28
CA ILE A 171 -7.17 10.24 5.28
C ILE A 171 -6.67 9.33 4.15
N PHE A 172 -7.21 8.12 4.05
CA PHE A 172 -6.76 7.15 3.04
C PHE A 172 -7.12 7.54 1.60
N ILE A 173 -8.26 8.21 1.42
CA ILE A 173 -8.74 8.63 0.10
C ILE A 173 -7.97 9.86 -0.37
N GLU A 174 -7.74 10.83 0.50
CA GLU A 174 -6.93 12.01 0.19
C GLU A 174 -5.50 11.60 -0.19
N ASP A 175 -4.87 10.71 0.60
CA ASP A 175 -3.55 10.15 0.29
C ASP A 175 -3.53 9.50 -1.10
N SER A 176 -4.54 8.69 -1.42
CA SER A 176 -4.63 8.01 -2.72
C SER A 176 -4.75 8.99 -3.90
N VAL A 177 -5.50 10.09 -3.74
CA VAL A 177 -5.60 11.14 -4.77
C VAL A 177 -4.27 11.90 -4.88
N ARG A 178 -3.64 12.24 -3.76
CA ARG A 178 -2.35 12.93 -3.71
C ARG A 178 -1.25 12.13 -4.41
N GLU A 179 -1.09 10.87 -4.08
CA GLU A 179 -0.14 9.95 -4.73
C GLU A 179 -0.34 9.86 -6.25
N LEU A 180 -1.57 10.07 -6.72
CA LEU A 180 -1.86 10.05 -8.15
C LEU A 180 -1.44 11.34 -8.86
N VAL A 181 -1.57 12.52 -8.23
CA VAL A 181 -1.49 13.80 -8.94
C VAL A 181 -0.39 14.74 -8.44
N ASP A 182 0.09 14.59 -7.21
CA ASP A 182 1.05 15.48 -6.56
C ASP A 182 2.48 14.90 -6.60
N SER A 183 3.32 15.49 -7.44
CA SER A 183 4.73 15.10 -7.55
C SER A 183 5.60 15.55 -6.35
N GLU A 184 5.04 16.32 -5.40
CA GLU A 184 5.73 16.65 -4.14
C GLU A 184 5.57 15.50 -3.12
N GLU A 185 4.60 14.58 -3.33
CA GLU A 185 4.58 13.27 -2.67
C GLU A 185 5.65 12.39 -3.33
N ASP A 186 6.90 12.62 -2.96
CA ASP A 186 8.08 12.17 -3.68
C ASP A 186 8.82 10.99 -3.01
N PHE A 187 8.19 10.27 -2.08
CA PHE A 187 8.82 9.15 -1.37
C PHE A 187 9.50 8.14 -2.31
N LEU A 188 8.76 7.65 -3.30
CA LEU A 188 9.30 6.69 -4.27
C LEU A 188 10.34 7.33 -5.21
N TYR A 189 10.15 8.60 -5.57
CA TYR A 189 11.12 9.36 -6.35
C TYR A 189 12.47 9.47 -5.64
N GLN A 190 12.47 9.73 -4.32
CA GLN A 190 13.69 9.80 -3.51
C GLN A 190 14.45 8.47 -3.53
N ILE A 191 13.76 7.34 -3.42
CA ILE A 191 14.39 6.01 -3.52
C ILE A 191 15.04 5.85 -4.90
N VAL A 192 14.29 6.05 -5.98
CA VAL A 192 14.77 5.87 -7.35
C VAL A 192 15.93 6.78 -7.68
N MET A 193 15.86 8.06 -7.33
CA MET A 193 16.82 9.06 -7.80
C MET A 193 18.07 9.17 -6.91
N ASN A 194 17.95 8.91 -5.61
CA ASN A 194 19.00 9.22 -4.65
C ASN A 194 19.70 7.97 -4.07
N SER A 195 19.16 6.75 -4.22
CA SER A 195 19.82 5.54 -3.73
C SER A 195 21.00 5.13 -4.63
N ASP A 196 22.00 4.46 -4.04
CA ASP A 196 22.96 3.68 -4.83
C ASP A 196 22.27 2.39 -5.31
N LEU A 197 21.94 2.32 -6.61
CA LEU A 197 21.25 1.18 -7.19
C LEU A 197 22.13 -0.07 -7.38
N ASN A 198 23.44 0.02 -7.14
CA ASN A 198 24.32 -1.14 -7.08
C ASN A 198 24.28 -1.83 -5.70
N ASP A 199 23.76 -1.16 -4.70
CA ASP A 199 23.59 -1.67 -3.34
C ASP A 199 22.15 -2.12 -3.13
N LEU A 200 21.89 -3.43 -3.15
CA LEU A 200 20.55 -4.01 -3.05
C LEU A 200 19.73 -3.59 -1.80
N ARG A 201 20.37 -2.93 -0.81
CA ARG A 201 19.65 -2.39 0.35
C ARG A 201 18.54 -1.42 -0.02
N TYR A 202 18.66 -0.73 -1.16
CA TYR A 202 17.62 0.20 -1.63
C TYR A 202 16.27 -0.49 -1.85
N LEU A 203 16.25 -1.76 -2.27
CA LEU A 203 15.01 -2.52 -2.48
C LEU A 203 14.15 -2.61 -1.22
N TYR A 204 14.76 -2.63 -0.05
CA TYR A 204 14.06 -2.74 1.23
C TYR A 204 13.50 -1.42 1.76
N GLN A 205 13.81 -0.28 1.11
CA GLN A 205 13.28 1.02 1.51
C GLN A 205 11.79 1.21 1.12
N TYR A 206 11.28 0.38 0.22
CA TYR A 206 9.86 0.43 -0.19
C TYR A 206 8.89 -0.08 0.88
N GLY A 207 9.35 -0.83 1.86
CA GLY A 207 8.46 -1.50 2.81
C GLY A 207 7.58 -2.57 2.18
N GLN A 208 7.84 -3.01 0.96
CA GLN A 208 7.14 -4.08 0.27
C GLN A 208 7.90 -5.41 0.38
N HIS A 209 7.24 -6.51 0.06
CA HIS A 209 7.91 -7.80 -0.01
C HIS A 209 9.03 -7.78 -1.06
N ILE A 210 10.22 -8.21 -0.66
CA ILE A 210 11.37 -8.34 -1.56
C ILE A 210 11.76 -9.81 -1.64
N GLY A 211 11.57 -10.36 -2.83
CA GLY A 211 11.86 -11.76 -3.11
C GLY A 211 12.94 -11.92 -4.19
N LYS A 212 12.96 -13.13 -4.76
CA LYS A 212 13.92 -13.46 -5.82
C LYS A 212 13.67 -12.71 -7.13
N ASN A 213 12.42 -12.30 -7.37
CA ASN A 213 12.07 -11.55 -8.58
C ASN A 213 12.70 -10.14 -8.51
N GLU A 214 12.50 -9.41 -7.42
CA GLU A 214 13.00 -8.05 -7.25
C GLU A 214 14.54 -8.01 -7.26
N THR A 215 15.16 -8.89 -6.48
CA THR A 215 16.63 -8.98 -6.43
C THR A 215 17.22 -9.48 -7.73
N GLY A 216 16.56 -10.42 -8.44
CA GLY A 216 16.98 -10.94 -9.73
C GLY A 216 16.89 -9.90 -10.84
N ILE A 217 15.79 -9.15 -10.91
CA ILE A 217 15.62 -8.05 -11.89
C ILE A 217 16.68 -6.97 -11.65
N ALA A 218 16.86 -6.53 -10.39
CA ALA A 218 17.87 -5.53 -10.04
C ALA A 218 19.28 -5.99 -10.44
N ALA A 219 19.64 -7.24 -10.13
CA ALA A 219 20.95 -7.81 -10.49
C ALA A 219 21.13 -7.91 -12.00
N PHE A 220 20.10 -8.32 -12.75
CA PHE A 220 20.13 -8.38 -14.20
C PHE A 220 20.38 -7.00 -14.82
N LEU A 221 19.60 -6.00 -14.42
CA LEU A 221 19.75 -4.64 -14.93
C LEU A 221 21.10 -4.01 -14.51
N ASN A 222 21.62 -4.35 -13.35
CA ASN A 222 22.95 -3.90 -12.90
C ASN A 222 24.09 -4.51 -13.73
N GLY A 223 23.86 -5.66 -14.38
CA GLY A 223 24.80 -6.28 -15.32
C GLY A 223 24.81 -5.65 -16.71
N MET A 224 23.81 -4.81 -17.04
CA MET A 224 23.73 -4.13 -18.35
C MET A 224 24.60 -2.87 -18.39
N SER A 225 25.02 -2.47 -19.58
CA SER A 225 25.71 -1.18 -19.77
C SER A 225 24.76 0.00 -19.61
N ASP A 226 25.32 1.19 -19.37
CA ASP A 226 24.52 2.41 -19.27
C ASP A 226 23.86 2.77 -20.60
N GLU A 227 24.48 2.42 -21.73
CA GLU A 227 23.94 2.61 -23.08
C GLU A 227 22.71 1.73 -23.30
N GLU A 228 22.74 0.47 -22.88
CA GLU A 228 21.59 -0.45 -22.99
C GLU A 228 20.42 0.04 -22.11
N ILE A 229 20.69 0.41 -20.88
CA ILE A 229 19.68 0.98 -19.97
C ILE A 229 19.07 2.27 -20.54
N GLN A 230 19.92 3.15 -21.09
CA GLN A 230 19.43 4.38 -21.71
C GLN A 230 18.58 4.09 -22.95
N ALA A 231 18.95 3.13 -23.79
CA ALA A 231 18.17 2.74 -24.97
C ALA A 231 16.79 2.18 -24.59
N MET A 232 16.70 1.40 -23.49
CA MET A 232 15.42 0.93 -22.94
C MET A 232 14.55 2.11 -22.49
N ALA A 233 15.13 3.02 -21.73
CA ALA A 233 14.43 4.21 -21.24
C ALA A 233 14.00 5.14 -22.38
N ASP A 234 14.84 5.32 -23.42
CA ASP A 234 14.52 6.14 -24.59
C ASP A 234 13.33 5.54 -25.37
N THR A 235 13.31 4.21 -25.58
CA THR A 235 12.21 3.52 -26.25
C THR A 235 10.90 3.72 -25.48
N TYR A 236 10.93 3.57 -24.15
CA TYR A 236 9.79 3.75 -23.27
C TYR A 236 9.24 5.18 -23.29
N THR A 237 10.11 6.17 -23.14
CA THR A 237 9.71 7.59 -23.11
C THR A 237 9.34 8.15 -24.48
N GLU A 238 9.99 7.68 -25.55
CA GLU A 238 9.60 8.03 -26.92
C GLU A 238 8.23 7.43 -27.27
N GLY A 239 7.93 6.19 -26.86
CA GLY A 239 6.59 5.61 -26.99
C GLY A 239 5.52 6.47 -26.32
N TYR A 240 5.82 7.03 -25.15
CA TYR A 240 4.93 7.94 -24.43
C TYR A 240 4.68 9.24 -25.24
N ARG A 241 5.73 9.87 -25.75
CA ARG A 241 5.65 11.08 -26.58
C ARG A 241 4.89 10.83 -27.89
N ILE A 242 5.15 9.71 -28.57
CA ILE A 242 4.47 9.32 -29.80
C ILE A 242 2.97 9.11 -29.55
N GLY A 243 2.58 8.54 -28.38
CA GLY A 243 1.19 8.35 -27.99
C GLY A 243 0.38 9.65 -27.99
N PHE A 244 0.98 10.77 -27.56
CA PHE A 244 0.38 12.10 -27.66
C PHE A 244 0.28 12.59 -29.12
N ALA A 245 1.38 12.51 -29.86
CA ALA A 245 1.43 12.97 -31.24
C ALA A 245 0.46 12.20 -32.15
N ALA A 246 0.41 10.88 -32.04
CA ALA A 246 -0.45 10.01 -32.85
C ALA A 246 -1.96 10.23 -32.57
N THR A 247 -2.32 10.69 -31.38
CA THR A 247 -3.71 10.98 -31.00
C THR A 247 -4.07 12.46 -31.10
N GLY A 248 -3.18 13.31 -31.61
CA GLY A 248 -3.39 14.75 -31.76
C GLY A 248 -3.51 15.50 -30.44
N LYS A 249 -2.94 14.97 -29.37
CA LYS A 249 -2.98 15.56 -28.02
C LYS A 249 -1.73 16.41 -27.77
N ASP A 250 -1.89 17.47 -27.01
CA ASP A 250 -0.83 18.43 -26.74
C ASP A 250 -0.15 18.14 -25.39
N LEU A 251 1.02 17.50 -25.44
CA LEU A 251 1.82 17.17 -24.26
C LEU A 251 2.32 18.44 -23.54
N SER A 252 2.50 19.57 -24.23
CA SER A 252 3.01 20.80 -23.62
C SER A 252 2.09 21.42 -22.57
N LYS A 253 0.82 21.02 -22.54
CA LYS A 253 -0.17 21.41 -21.53
C LYS A 253 -0.09 20.58 -20.24
N LYS A 254 0.71 19.53 -20.24
CA LYS A 254 0.83 18.60 -19.13
C LYS A 254 2.12 18.89 -18.33
N THR A 255 2.06 18.59 -17.04
CA THR A 255 3.13 18.89 -16.10
C THR A 255 3.64 17.68 -15.35
N THR A 256 2.87 16.59 -15.33
CA THR A 256 3.18 15.42 -14.51
C THR A 256 2.80 14.13 -15.25
N ALA A 257 3.67 13.14 -15.24
CA ALA A 257 3.40 11.77 -15.72
C ALA A 257 3.39 10.80 -14.54
N GLN A 258 2.53 9.79 -14.55
CA GLN A 258 2.56 8.73 -13.56
C GLN A 258 3.42 7.57 -14.05
N VAL A 259 4.55 7.32 -13.40
CA VAL A 259 5.44 6.18 -13.69
C VAL A 259 5.05 5.00 -12.80
N ARG A 260 4.65 3.88 -13.42
CA ARG A 260 4.33 2.63 -12.71
C ARG A 260 5.36 1.57 -13.10
N TYR A 261 5.94 0.91 -12.11
CA TYR A 261 7.02 -0.04 -12.36
C TYR A 261 7.09 -1.15 -11.31
N PRO A 262 7.56 -2.35 -11.69
CA PRO A 262 7.95 -3.39 -10.74
C PRO A 262 9.26 -3.01 -10.04
N ILE A 263 9.35 -3.28 -8.73
CA ILE A 263 10.57 -3.09 -7.96
C ILE A 263 11.68 -3.96 -8.57
N GLY A 264 12.86 -3.39 -8.71
CA GLY A 264 14.02 -3.95 -9.42
C GLY A 264 14.34 -3.23 -10.75
N PHE A 265 13.37 -2.45 -11.32
CA PHE A 265 13.57 -1.69 -12.55
C PHE A 265 14.12 -0.27 -12.33
N GLU A 266 14.53 0.10 -11.14
CA GLU A 266 14.88 1.47 -10.75
C GLU A 266 15.97 2.08 -11.64
N ARG A 267 16.91 1.28 -12.14
CA ARG A 267 17.98 1.77 -13.01
C ARG A 267 17.43 2.28 -14.34
N MET A 268 16.49 1.54 -14.96
CA MET A 268 15.77 1.99 -16.15
C MET A 268 14.82 3.15 -15.83
N VAL A 269 14.08 3.07 -14.73
CA VAL A 269 13.14 4.11 -14.29
C VAL A 269 13.86 5.44 -14.04
N ARG A 270 15.03 5.42 -13.41
CA ARG A 270 15.87 6.62 -13.21
C ARG A 270 16.24 7.29 -14.54
N ALA A 271 16.61 6.53 -15.55
CA ALA A 271 16.91 7.05 -16.88
C ALA A 271 15.63 7.60 -17.57
N ALA A 272 14.51 6.89 -17.43
CA ALA A 272 13.21 7.32 -17.95
C ALA A 272 12.70 8.61 -17.30
N VAL A 273 12.84 8.77 -15.99
CA VAL A 273 12.49 10.01 -15.27
C VAL A 273 13.28 11.18 -15.81
N LYS A 274 14.60 11.05 -16.00
CA LYS A 274 15.43 12.10 -16.61
C LYS A 274 14.99 12.46 -18.03
N ASN A 275 14.48 11.50 -18.80
CA ASN A 275 13.92 11.79 -20.12
C ASN A 275 12.59 12.52 -20.06
N LEU A 276 11.70 12.16 -19.12
CA LEU A 276 10.43 12.87 -18.89
C LEU A 276 10.66 14.31 -18.41
N GLU A 277 11.64 14.53 -17.56
CA GLU A 277 12.04 15.89 -17.12
C GLU A 277 12.50 16.79 -18.29
N LYS A 278 13.20 16.22 -19.30
CA LYS A 278 13.54 16.94 -20.55
C LYS A 278 12.30 17.34 -21.36
N LEU A 279 11.16 16.65 -21.15
CA LEU A 279 9.86 17.00 -21.71
C LEU A 279 9.07 17.96 -20.81
N ASN A 280 9.67 18.51 -19.76
CA ASN A 280 9.06 19.34 -18.72
C ASN A 280 7.97 18.63 -17.91
N LEU A 281 8.07 17.31 -17.78
CA LEU A 281 7.17 16.51 -16.95
C LEU A 281 7.89 16.14 -15.65
N LYS A 282 7.30 16.52 -14.51
CA LYS A 282 7.57 15.87 -13.21
C LYS A 282 6.94 14.49 -13.21
N VAL A 283 7.21 13.68 -12.18
CA VAL A 283 6.62 12.36 -12.07
C VAL A 283 5.92 12.17 -10.72
N THR A 284 4.78 11.50 -10.75
CA THR A 284 4.28 10.70 -9.63
C THR A 284 4.65 9.24 -9.86
N MET A 285 4.83 8.45 -8.83
CA MET A 285 5.37 7.11 -8.99
C MET A 285 4.52 6.07 -8.26
N ARG A 286 4.49 4.86 -8.81
CA ARG A 286 3.91 3.70 -8.16
C ARG A 286 4.80 2.48 -8.39
N ALA A 287 5.36 1.94 -7.32
CA ALA A 287 6.17 0.74 -7.33
C ALA A 287 5.35 -0.47 -6.86
N CYS A 288 5.57 -1.61 -7.46
CA CYS A 288 4.92 -2.86 -7.07
C CYS A 288 5.95 -3.98 -6.96
N SER A 289 5.97 -4.69 -5.83
CA SER A 289 6.67 -5.97 -5.72
C SER A 289 5.79 -7.13 -6.17
N SER A 290 6.39 -8.28 -6.39
CA SER A 290 5.65 -9.53 -6.48
C SER A 290 5.02 -9.86 -5.13
N ALA A 291 3.80 -10.39 -5.14
CA ALA A 291 3.10 -10.78 -3.94
C ALA A 291 3.90 -11.82 -3.15
N ALA A 292 4.04 -11.64 -1.84
CA ALA A 292 4.61 -12.66 -0.96
C ALA A 292 3.80 -13.97 -1.04
N ASN A 293 2.48 -13.84 -1.22
CA ASN A 293 1.56 -14.95 -1.43
C ASN A 293 0.28 -14.47 -2.14
N LYS A 294 0.08 -14.87 -3.39
CA LYS A 294 -1.13 -14.53 -4.17
C LYS A 294 -2.43 -15.08 -3.54
N GLN A 295 -2.34 -16.18 -2.76
CA GLN A 295 -3.49 -16.71 -2.05
C GLN A 295 -3.91 -15.80 -0.88
N TYR A 296 -2.95 -15.21 -0.16
CA TYR A 296 -3.24 -14.22 0.86
C TYR A 296 -3.98 -13.00 0.28
N ASP A 297 -3.51 -12.46 -0.84
CA ASP A 297 -4.16 -11.33 -1.50
C ASP A 297 -5.60 -11.70 -1.96
N TYR A 298 -5.78 -12.93 -2.45
CA TYR A 298 -7.10 -13.41 -2.85
C TYR A 298 -8.04 -13.58 -1.66
N ASP A 299 -7.55 -14.10 -0.54
CA ASP A 299 -8.35 -14.37 0.66
C ASP A 299 -8.88 -13.05 1.29
N HIS A 300 -8.13 -11.94 1.19
CA HIS A 300 -8.46 -10.65 1.79
C HIS A 300 -9.04 -9.60 0.81
N LYS A 301 -9.29 -9.97 -0.44
CA LYS A 301 -9.77 -9.03 -1.48
C LYS A 301 -11.15 -8.40 -1.19
N GLU A 302 -11.96 -9.06 -0.37
CA GLU A 302 -13.32 -8.65 -0.03
C GLU A 302 -13.53 -8.38 1.47
N ASP A 303 -12.47 -8.13 2.24
CA ASP A 303 -12.55 -7.77 3.67
C ASP A 303 -13.42 -6.53 3.91
N LYS A 304 -13.54 -5.67 2.90
CA LYS A 304 -14.46 -4.53 2.91
C LYS A 304 -15.93 -4.93 3.16
N ALA A 305 -16.30 -6.20 3.00
CA ALA A 305 -17.64 -6.68 3.34
C ALA A 305 -18.06 -6.35 4.79
N LEU A 306 -17.10 -6.14 5.71
CA LEU A 306 -17.36 -5.75 7.10
C LEU A 306 -17.94 -4.34 7.25
N TYR A 307 -17.69 -3.43 6.30
CA TYR A 307 -18.07 -2.01 6.43
C TYR A 307 -18.65 -1.39 5.15
N TYR A 308 -18.71 -2.16 4.07
CA TYR A 308 -19.04 -1.63 2.75
C TYR A 308 -20.56 -1.50 2.55
N ASP A 309 -21.05 -0.32 2.83
CA ASP A 309 -22.45 0.04 2.65
C ASP A 309 -22.61 1.31 1.80
N LYS A 310 -23.85 1.74 1.59
CA LYS A 310 -24.15 2.91 0.79
C LYS A 310 -23.59 4.20 1.42
N ALA A 311 -23.66 4.33 2.73
CA ALA A 311 -23.18 5.53 3.42
C ALA A 311 -21.64 5.66 3.30
N TYR A 312 -20.91 4.55 3.44
CA TYR A 312 -19.48 4.51 3.21
C TYR A 312 -19.12 4.93 1.76
N VAL A 313 -19.80 4.35 0.76
CA VAL A 313 -19.50 4.64 -0.64
C VAL A 313 -19.81 6.09 -0.99
N GLU A 314 -20.95 6.63 -0.54
CA GLU A 314 -21.30 8.04 -0.76
C GLU A 314 -20.26 8.98 -0.11
N ARG A 315 -19.86 8.72 1.12
CA ARG A 315 -18.81 9.49 1.81
C ARG A 315 -17.47 9.39 1.09
N ARG A 316 -17.07 8.19 0.71
CA ARG A 316 -15.83 7.94 -0.05
C ARG A 316 -15.79 8.73 -1.36
N LEU A 317 -16.88 8.72 -2.13
CA LEU A 317 -16.98 9.46 -3.40
C LEU A 317 -16.99 10.98 -3.19
N GLU A 318 -17.63 11.46 -2.13
CA GLU A 318 -17.60 12.87 -1.74
C GLU A 318 -16.18 13.32 -1.41
N VAL A 319 -15.49 12.60 -0.53
CA VAL A 319 -14.09 12.89 -0.16
C VAL A 319 -13.18 12.86 -1.39
N MET A 320 -13.30 11.83 -2.24
CA MET A 320 -12.53 11.73 -3.47
C MET A 320 -12.73 12.96 -4.39
N LYS A 321 -13.97 13.39 -4.54
CA LYS A 321 -14.29 14.58 -5.34
C LYS A 321 -13.71 15.85 -4.73
N THR A 322 -13.82 16.01 -3.41
CA THR A 322 -13.27 17.16 -2.68
C THR A 322 -11.74 17.21 -2.82
N SER A 323 -11.07 16.09 -2.61
CA SER A 323 -9.60 15.98 -2.76
C SER A 323 -9.13 16.32 -4.18
N PHE A 324 -9.86 15.85 -5.20
CA PHE A 324 -9.57 16.25 -6.58
C PHE A 324 -9.83 17.73 -6.85
N GLU A 325 -10.89 18.33 -6.28
CA GLU A 325 -11.18 19.75 -6.47
C GLU A 325 -10.08 20.62 -5.82
N GLU A 326 -9.61 20.27 -4.62
CA GLU A 326 -8.49 20.93 -3.95
C GLU A 326 -7.18 20.83 -4.74
N MET A 327 -6.93 19.65 -5.33
CA MET A 327 -5.75 19.37 -6.15
C MET A 327 -6.00 19.53 -7.67
N LYS A 328 -7.04 20.24 -8.08
CA LYS A 328 -7.51 20.34 -9.48
C LYS A 328 -6.43 20.75 -10.47
N LYS A 329 -5.59 21.70 -10.11
CA LYS A 329 -4.49 22.14 -10.99
C LYS A 329 -3.49 21.03 -11.25
N LEU A 330 -3.14 20.24 -10.22
CA LEU A 330 -2.25 19.08 -10.32
C LEU A 330 -2.91 17.97 -11.16
N ALA A 331 -4.17 17.66 -10.89
CA ALA A 331 -4.93 16.66 -11.61
C ALA A 331 -5.07 17.00 -13.12
N ASN A 332 -5.38 18.23 -13.46
CA ASN A 332 -5.44 18.67 -14.85
C ASN A 332 -4.07 18.61 -15.55
N GLY A 333 -2.98 18.77 -14.80
CA GLY A 333 -1.62 18.63 -15.29
C GLY A 333 -1.18 17.19 -15.56
N GLN A 334 -1.96 16.19 -15.14
CA GLN A 334 -1.60 14.78 -15.28
C GLN A 334 -1.67 14.35 -16.75
N ALA A 335 -0.54 13.85 -17.27
CA ALA A 335 -0.39 13.43 -18.67
C ALA A 335 -0.84 11.97 -18.90
N GLY A 336 -1.04 11.22 -17.83
CA GLY A 336 -1.42 9.82 -17.85
C GLY A 336 -0.29 8.86 -17.48
N PRO A 337 -0.55 7.54 -17.46
CA PRO A 337 0.41 6.57 -16.97
C PRO A 337 1.45 6.16 -18.04
N ALA A 338 2.67 6.01 -17.56
CA ALA A 338 3.76 5.32 -18.23
C ALA A 338 4.07 4.06 -17.41
N VAL A 339 3.84 2.88 -17.98
CA VAL A 339 3.80 1.60 -17.24
C VAL A 339 4.90 0.67 -17.72
N ILE A 340 5.62 0.09 -16.78
CA ILE A 340 6.47 -1.08 -16.99
C ILE A 340 5.75 -2.27 -16.36
N GLU A 341 5.52 -3.31 -17.13
CA GLU A 341 4.93 -4.57 -16.69
C GLU A 341 5.93 -5.71 -16.83
N VAL A 342 5.68 -6.78 -16.11
CA VAL A 342 6.42 -8.04 -16.24
C VAL A 342 5.48 -9.16 -16.65
N PHE A 343 6.00 -10.17 -17.38
CA PHE A 343 5.25 -11.34 -17.78
C PHE A 343 6.13 -12.61 -17.65
N GLY A 344 5.51 -13.77 -17.68
CA GLY A 344 6.21 -15.05 -17.53
C GLY A 344 6.15 -15.63 -16.12
N GLU A 345 5.41 -15.00 -15.23
CA GLU A 345 5.16 -15.54 -13.90
C GLU A 345 4.43 -16.90 -13.96
N ILE A 346 4.71 -17.74 -12.94
CA ILE A 346 4.01 -19.04 -12.80
C ILE A 346 2.50 -18.77 -12.67
N PRO A 347 1.65 -19.46 -13.47
CA PRO A 347 0.21 -19.33 -13.38
C PRO A 347 -0.28 -19.66 -11.96
N PHE A 348 -1.19 -18.83 -11.43
CA PHE A 348 -1.80 -19.00 -10.12
C PHE A 348 -3.31 -19.23 -10.27
N SER A 349 -3.81 -20.28 -9.62
CA SER A 349 -5.24 -20.51 -9.45
C SER A 349 -5.61 -20.41 -7.98
N PRO A 350 -6.41 -19.40 -7.58
CA PRO A 350 -6.77 -19.24 -6.19
C PRO A 350 -7.71 -20.34 -5.71
N GLU A 351 -7.53 -20.76 -4.46
CA GLU A 351 -8.50 -21.57 -3.74
C GLU A 351 -9.55 -20.65 -3.11
N THR A 352 -10.83 -20.90 -3.42
CA THR A 352 -11.93 -20.18 -2.76
C THR A 352 -12.34 -20.92 -1.49
N LYS A 353 -11.84 -20.44 -0.36
CA LYS A 353 -12.15 -20.97 0.96
C LYS A 353 -13.54 -20.54 1.42
N LYS A 354 -14.17 -21.33 2.29
CA LYS A 354 -15.48 -20.99 2.87
C LYS A 354 -15.39 -19.88 3.92
N GLU A 355 -14.23 -19.74 4.55
CA GLU A 355 -13.94 -18.82 5.64
C GLU A 355 -13.60 -17.41 5.19
N ILE A 356 -13.41 -17.15 3.89
CA ILE A 356 -13.15 -15.79 3.40
C ILE A 356 -14.42 -14.93 3.47
N LEU A 357 -14.25 -13.66 3.77
CA LEU A 357 -15.32 -12.66 3.67
C LEU A 357 -15.75 -12.52 2.21
N LYS A 358 -17.05 -12.27 1.99
CA LYS A 358 -17.62 -12.11 0.65
C LYS A 358 -18.63 -10.98 0.66
N LEU A 359 -18.61 -10.20 -0.40
CA LEU A 359 -19.66 -9.22 -0.62
C LEU A 359 -21.00 -9.93 -0.87
N ASP A 360 -22.04 -9.49 -0.20
CA ASP A 360 -23.40 -9.88 -0.54
C ASP A 360 -23.85 -9.28 -1.89
N GLU A 361 -25.03 -9.64 -2.37
CA GLU A 361 -25.53 -9.17 -3.66
C GLU A 361 -25.68 -7.64 -3.73
N LYS A 362 -26.11 -7.00 -2.63
CA LYS A 362 -26.24 -5.54 -2.55
C LYS A 362 -24.86 -4.86 -2.56
N GLN A 363 -23.93 -5.40 -1.81
CA GLN A 363 -22.54 -4.90 -1.77
C GLN A 363 -21.85 -5.07 -3.14
N GLN A 364 -22.10 -6.17 -3.86
CA GLN A 364 -21.57 -6.36 -5.22
C GLN A 364 -22.11 -5.30 -6.19
N GLN A 365 -23.44 -5.03 -6.18
CA GLN A 365 -24.04 -3.97 -6.97
C GLN A 365 -23.46 -2.60 -6.61
N LEU A 366 -23.32 -2.33 -5.32
CA LEU A 366 -22.72 -1.10 -4.82
C LEU A 366 -21.25 -0.95 -5.24
N SER A 367 -20.49 -2.05 -5.30
CA SER A 367 -19.09 -2.05 -5.77
C SER A 367 -19.00 -1.66 -7.25
N VAL A 368 -19.93 -2.11 -8.08
CA VAL A 368 -20.02 -1.70 -9.50
C VAL A 368 -20.35 -0.20 -9.60
N TYR A 369 -21.28 0.28 -8.81
CA TYR A 369 -21.63 1.70 -8.74
C TYR A 369 -20.42 2.54 -8.31
N ASP A 370 -19.75 2.18 -7.22
CA ASP A 370 -18.57 2.86 -6.70
C ASP A 370 -17.45 2.96 -7.75
N MET A 371 -17.12 1.85 -8.42
CA MET A 371 -16.13 1.84 -9.50
C MET A 371 -16.49 2.77 -10.64
N SER A 372 -17.76 2.76 -11.07
CA SER A 372 -18.26 3.62 -12.14
C SER A 372 -18.16 5.09 -11.77
N MET A 373 -18.63 5.46 -10.59
CA MET A 373 -18.61 6.85 -10.10
C MET A 373 -17.19 7.35 -9.85
N SER A 374 -16.32 6.53 -9.27
CA SER A 374 -14.89 6.84 -9.08
C SER A 374 -14.19 7.13 -10.42
N GLY A 375 -14.49 6.32 -11.44
CA GLY A 375 -13.97 6.55 -12.79
C GLY A 375 -14.48 7.86 -13.40
N GLN A 376 -15.75 8.18 -13.21
CA GLN A 376 -16.34 9.44 -13.68
C GLN A 376 -15.71 10.65 -12.98
N ILE A 377 -15.57 10.61 -11.64
CA ILE A 377 -14.90 11.66 -10.87
C ILE A 377 -13.47 11.84 -11.37
N THR A 378 -12.69 10.76 -11.46
CA THR A 378 -11.31 10.84 -11.96
C THR A 378 -11.24 11.49 -13.34
N ASN A 379 -12.13 11.13 -14.27
CA ASN A 379 -12.13 11.68 -15.63
C ASN A 379 -12.57 13.14 -15.71
N GLN A 380 -13.26 13.69 -14.70
CA GLN A 380 -13.57 15.13 -14.63
C GLN A 380 -12.33 15.98 -14.38
N TYR A 381 -11.34 15.44 -13.66
CA TYR A 381 -10.13 16.16 -13.25
C TYR A 381 -8.90 15.74 -14.06
N ILE A 382 -8.75 14.46 -14.35
CA ILE A 382 -7.70 13.92 -15.23
C ILE A 382 -8.37 13.59 -16.56
N ILE A 383 -8.49 14.60 -17.41
CA ILE A 383 -9.31 14.56 -18.64
C ILE A 383 -8.79 13.49 -19.60
N GLY A 384 -9.59 12.46 -19.86
CA GLY A 384 -9.20 11.31 -20.69
C GLY A 384 -8.81 11.67 -22.12
N GLU A 385 -9.47 12.68 -22.69
CA GLU A 385 -9.21 13.17 -24.06
C GLU A 385 -7.87 13.92 -24.17
N GLU A 386 -7.31 14.38 -23.06
CA GLU A 386 -6.05 15.14 -23.01
C GLU A 386 -4.85 14.33 -22.54
N ARG A 387 -5.05 13.09 -22.10
CA ARG A 387 -3.98 12.20 -21.61
C ARG A 387 -3.66 11.10 -22.59
N SER A 388 -2.47 10.54 -22.46
CA SER A 388 -2.03 9.35 -23.20
C SER A 388 -1.48 8.30 -22.22
N PHE A 389 -0.94 7.23 -22.73
CA PHE A 389 -0.25 6.22 -21.95
C PHE A 389 0.83 5.53 -22.80
N THR A 390 1.76 4.90 -22.13
CA THR A 390 2.64 3.88 -22.72
C THR A 390 2.71 2.68 -21.79
N ILE A 391 2.83 1.51 -22.38
CA ILE A 391 3.06 0.25 -21.65
C ILE A 391 4.18 -0.48 -22.35
N ILE A 392 5.19 -0.88 -21.58
CA ILE A 392 6.26 -1.78 -22.04
C ILE A 392 6.30 -2.96 -21.07
N ALA A 393 6.53 -4.17 -21.62
CA ALA A 393 6.54 -5.37 -20.81
C ALA A 393 7.84 -6.14 -21.00
N TYR A 394 8.37 -6.69 -19.91
CA TYR A 394 9.59 -7.48 -19.88
C TYR A 394 9.33 -8.88 -19.32
N PRO A 395 10.03 -9.90 -19.79
CA PRO A 395 9.98 -11.22 -19.18
C PRO A 395 10.66 -11.21 -17.80
N VAL A 396 10.15 -12.03 -16.88
CA VAL A 396 10.74 -12.31 -15.56
C VAL A 396 11.27 -13.73 -15.50
#